data_a8ebb8ca591dc2fcdfd58d903bf1770e
#
_entry.id   a8ebb8ca591dc2fcdfd58d903bf1770e
#
_cell.length_a   1.000
_cell.length_b   1.000
_cell.length_c   1.000
_cell.angle_alpha   90.00
_cell.angle_beta   90.00
_cell.angle_gamma   90.00
#
_symmetry.space_group_name_H-M   'P 1'
#
loop_
_entity.id
_entity.type
_entity.pdbx_description
1 polymer ?
#
loop_
_entity_poly.entity_id
_entity_poly.type
_entity_poly.pdbx_seq_one_letter_code
_entity_poly.pdbx_strand_id
1 'polypeptide(L)'
;LYDQKELEFMRNFCLKVHRYLALPFGIFMCIACFTGLLLVFRDDIASLLGTDAKEMPFFIAVKKLHRWLFMMPENPHGGLSLGRVIMGTSAMCASLILLTGVVVWWPKSKAMLKNRLKVTTNQGFRRFVYDTHVSLGIYVFIFLFLMALTGPVFSFGWYRQGMSKLFGQKIEKKEVKKEAKSDDTKNVSTKDDAFAHANPEQVKVHPQTLENEKQGKKHDEKGKKPKKGKLFKALHTGTWGGMFSKILYALAALIGGFLPISGYYIWWKRTSSKKKKAKV
;
A
#
# COMPACT_ATOMS: atom_id res chain seq x y z
N LEU A 1 2.12 39.49 -5.20
CA LEU A 1 3.28 39.08 -6.03
C LEU A 1 4.34 38.53 -5.11
N TYR A 2 4.45 37.20 -4.98
CA TYR A 2 5.55 36.56 -4.24
C TYR A 2 6.89 36.98 -4.86
N ASP A 3 7.85 37.37 -4.01
CA ASP A 3 9.19 37.74 -4.48
C ASP A 3 9.84 36.52 -5.17
N GLN A 4 10.47 36.76 -6.33
CA GLN A 4 11.14 35.70 -7.12
C GLN A 4 12.22 34.98 -6.28
N LYS A 5 12.83 35.67 -5.31
CA LYS A 5 13.82 35.10 -4.39
C LYS A 5 13.20 34.08 -3.43
N GLU A 6 11.99 34.35 -2.90
CA GLU A 6 11.28 33.41 -2.04
C GLU A 6 10.87 32.13 -2.79
N LEU A 7 10.38 32.26 -4.03
CA LEU A 7 10.04 31.12 -4.88
C LEU A 7 11.27 30.24 -5.18
N GLU A 8 12.41 30.85 -5.43
CA GLU A 8 13.68 30.11 -5.64
C GLU A 8 14.18 29.45 -4.37
N PHE A 9 14.06 30.11 -3.23
CA PHE A 9 14.39 29.52 -1.93
C PHE A 9 13.52 28.29 -1.64
N MET A 10 12.18 28.42 -1.77
CA MET A 10 11.24 27.33 -1.56
C MET A 10 11.53 26.13 -2.48
N ARG A 11 11.78 26.39 -3.75
CA ARG A 11 12.13 25.34 -4.72
C ARG A 11 13.44 24.63 -4.36
N ASN A 12 14.46 25.37 -3.94
CA ASN A 12 15.74 24.81 -3.55
C ASN A 12 15.62 24.01 -2.24
N PHE A 13 14.80 24.48 -1.30
CA PHE A 13 14.46 23.74 -0.08
C PHE A 13 13.75 22.42 -0.41
N CYS A 14 12.68 22.47 -1.22
CA CYS A 14 11.96 21.28 -1.65
C CYS A 14 12.84 20.29 -2.39
N LEU A 15 13.79 20.77 -3.23
CA LEU A 15 14.75 19.92 -3.91
C LEU A 15 15.70 19.20 -2.94
N LYS A 16 16.14 19.88 -1.87
CA LYS A 16 16.94 19.25 -0.82
C LYS A 16 16.12 18.18 -0.08
N VAL A 17 14.91 18.51 0.36
CA VAL A 17 14.02 17.58 1.07
C VAL A 17 13.72 16.37 0.19
N HIS A 18 13.30 16.59 -1.07
CA HIS A 18 13.03 15.53 -2.04
C HIS A 18 14.22 14.55 -2.15
N ARG A 19 15.41 15.06 -2.34
CA ARG A 19 16.61 14.25 -2.51
C ARG A 19 17.02 13.52 -1.23
N TYR A 20 17.04 14.21 -0.07
CA TYR A 20 17.47 13.60 1.19
C TYR A 20 16.51 12.54 1.69
N LEU A 21 15.21 12.71 1.47
CA LEU A 21 14.22 11.66 1.78
C LEU A 21 14.23 10.54 0.75
N ALA A 22 14.41 10.86 -0.55
CA ALA A 22 14.40 9.83 -1.60
C ALA A 22 15.58 8.87 -1.50
N LEU A 23 16.74 9.30 -0.99
CA LEU A 23 17.91 8.43 -0.87
C LEU A 23 17.67 7.23 0.08
N PRO A 24 17.26 7.40 1.36
CA PRO A 24 17.03 6.27 2.25
C PRO A 24 15.70 5.54 1.98
N PHE A 25 14.64 6.28 1.64
CA PHE A 25 13.29 5.69 1.50
C PHE A 25 12.97 5.19 0.08
N GLY A 26 13.77 5.56 -0.91
CA GLY A 26 13.54 5.17 -2.30
C GLY A 26 13.57 3.66 -2.53
N ILE A 27 14.45 2.92 -1.83
CA ILE A 27 14.51 1.45 -1.95
C ILE A 27 13.21 0.80 -1.46
N PHE A 28 12.65 1.27 -0.35
CA PHE A 28 11.38 0.76 0.18
C PHE A 28 10.21 1.13 -0.73
N MET A 29 10.28 2.30 -1.37
CA MET A 29 9.30 2.69 -2.40
C MET A 29 9.37 1.78 -3.63
N CYS A 30 10.56 1.38 -4.10
CA CYS A 30 10.73 0.38 -5.16
C CYS A 30 10.06 -0.93 -4.76
N ILE A 31 10.38 -1.46 -3.57
CA ILE A 31 9.82 -2.71 -3.06
C ILE A 31 8.29 -2.60 -2.98
N ALA A 32 7.76 -1.50 -2.40
CA ALA A 32 6.32 -1.29 -2.28
C ALA A 32 5.62 -1.24 -3.65
N CYS A 33 6.19 -0.52 -4.62
CA CYS A 33 5.61 -0.37 -5.95
C CYS A 33 5.62 -1.69 -6.73
N PHE A 34 6.74 -2.39 -6.80
CA PHE A 34 6.82 -3.66 -7.55
C PHE A 34 5.99 -4.78 -6.90
N THR A 35 6.02 -4.89 -5.58
CA THR A 35 5.16 -5.85 -4.88
C THR A 35 3.69 -5.47 -4.95
N GLY A 36 3.36 -4.18 -4.90
CA GLY A 36 2.02 -3.65 -5.09
C GLY A 36 1.45 -3.96 -6.48
N LEU A 37 2.28 -3.78 -7.53
CA LEU A 37 1.93 -4.15 -8.91
C LEU A 37 1.48 -5.62 -9.00
N LEU A 38 2.23 -6.54 -8.40
CA LEU A 38 1.87 -7.97 -8.38
C LEU A 38 0.57 -8.24 -7.59
N LEU A 39 0.34 -7.48 -6.51
CA LEU A 39 -0.83 -7.67 -5.66
C LEU A 39 -2.12 -7.06 -6.22
N VAL A 40 -2.05 -6.12 -7.17
CA VAL A 40 -3.23 -5.50 -7.79
C VAL A 40 -4.07 -6.55 -8.51
N PHE A 41 -3.43 -7.46 -9.25
CA PHE A 41 -4.09 -8.50 -10.04
C PHE A 41 -4.19 -9.87 -9.35
N ARG A 42 -3.84 -9.92 -8.06
CA ARG A 42 -3.78 -11.16 -7.29
C ARG A 42 -5.09 -11.96 -7.36
N ASP A 43 -6.21 -11.29 -7.10
CA ASP A 43 -7.52 -11.93 -7.04
C ASP A 43 -8.02 -12.31 -8.46
N ASP A 44 -7.64 -11.55 -9.49
CA ASP A 44 -7.97 -11.82 -10.89
C ASP A 44 -7.20 -13.05 -11.40
N ILE A 45 -5.89 -13.14 -11.10
CA ILE A 45 -5.04 -14.28 -11.48
C ILE A 45 -5.51 -15.56 -10.76
N ALA A 46 -5.81 -15.48 -9.46
CA ALA A 46 -6.29 -16.63 -8.70
C ALA A 46 -7.63 -17.16 -9.25
N SER A 47 -8.55 -16.25 -9.61
CA SER A 47 -9.82 -16.60 -10.23
C SER A 47 -9.63 -17.30 -11.59
N LEU A 48 -8.67 -16.82 -12.40
CA LEU A 48 -8.34 -17.44 -13.69
C LEU A 48 -7.78 -18.86 -13.54
N LEU A 49 -7.02 -19.11 -12.46
CA LEU A 49 -6.42 -20.41 -12.15
C LEU A 49 -7.36 -21.34 -11.36
N GLY A 50 -8.59 -20.91 -11.05
CA GLY A 50 -9.55 -21.67 -10.28
C GLY A 50 -9.14 -21.91 -8.81
N THR A 51 -8.27 -21.05 -8.24
CA THR A 51 -7.74 -21.18 -6.87
C THR A 51 -8.08 -19.97 -6.02
N ASP A 52 -7.97 -20.08 -4.68
CA ASP A 52 -8.05 -18.88 -3.81
C ASP A 52 -6.66 -18.21 -3.72
N ALA A 53 -6.62 -16.93 -3.99
CA ALA A 53 -5.40 -16.11 -3.88
C ALA A 53 -4.76 -16.16 -2.49
N LYS A 54 -5.51 -16.55 -1.45
CA LYS A 54 -5.01 -16.70 -0.07
C LYS A 54 -4.21 -18.00 0.10
N GLU A 55 -4.40 -18.98 -0.76
CA GLU A 55 -3.75 -20.28 -0.70
C GLU A 55 -2.51 -20.34 -1.59
N MET A 56 -2.30 -19.35 -2.48
CA MET A 56 -1.13 -19.29 -3.35
C MET A 56 0.11 -18.80 -2.60
N PRO A 57 1.15 -19.65 -2.38
CA PRO A 57 2.35 -19.31 -1.61
C PRO A 57 3.07 -18.08 -2.14
N PHE A 58 3.11 -17.90 -3.45
CA PHE A 58 3.69 -16.75 -4.13
C PHE A 58 3.06 -15.44 -3.65
N PHE A 59 1.72 -15.31 -3.72
CA PHE A 59 1.05 -14.07 -3.30
C PHE A 59 1.09 -13.85 -1.78
N ILE A 60 1.18 -14.94 -1.01
CA ILE A 60 1.43 -14.85 0.44
C ILE A 60 2.80 -14.22 0.69
N ALA A 61 3.85 -14.68 0.02
CA ALA A 61 5.21 -14.17 0.15
C ALA A 61 5.30 -12.70 -0.32
N VAL A 62 4.74 -12.36 -1.48
CA VAL A 62 4.70 -10.99 -2.00
C VAL A 62 3.97 -10.06 -1.02
N LYS A 63 2.86 -10.49 -0.44
CA LYS A 63 2.12 -9.70 0.57
C LYS A 63 2.92 -9.53 1.86
N LYS A 64 3.66 -10.57 2.31
CA LYS A 64 4.55 -10.48 3.48
C LYS A 64 5.67 -9.47 3.23
N LEU A 65 6.28 -9.48 2.06
CA LEU A 65 7.29 -8.51 1.65
C LEU A 65 6.72 -7.09 1.57
N HIS A 66 5.61 -6.91 0.86
CA HIS A 66 4.95 -5.60 0.68
C HIS A 66 4.57 -4.93 2.01
N ARG A 67 4.12 -5.71 2.98
CA ARG A 67 3.52 -5.17 4.20
C ARG A 67 4.47 -5.15 5.39
N TRP A 68 5.40 -6.11 5.47
CA TRP A 68 6.23 -6.35 6.66
C TRP A 68 7.72 -6.56 6.35
N LEU A 69 8.17 -6.50 5.11
CA LEU A 69 9.55 -6.87 4.73
C LEU A 69 9.95 -8.24 5.30
N PHE A 70 9.03 -9.19 5.32
CA PHE A 70 9.12 -10.50 5.99
C PHE A 70 9.26 -10.47 7.52
N MET A 71 9.36 -9.30 8.17
CA MET A 71 9.41 -9.14 9.62
C MET A 71 7.98 -9.09 10.17
N MET A 72 7.36 -10.25 10.31
CA MET A 72 5.98 -10.36 10.77
C MET A 72 5.86 -10.06 12.27
N PRO A 73 4.71 -9.53 12.73
CA PRO A 73 4.45 -9.40 14.17
C PRO A 73 4.29 -10.80 14.78
N GLU A 74 4.77 -10.99 16.00
CA GLU A 74 4.63 -12.25 16.76
C GLU A 74 3.16 -12.60 16.98
N ASN A 75 2.32 -11.60 17.23
CA ASN A 75 0.88 -11.79 17.38
C ASN A 75 0.13 -11.49 16.07
N PRO A 76 -0.61 -12.48 15.49
CA PRO A 76 -1.36 -12.27 14.25
C PRO A 76 -2.42 -11.18 14.33
N HIS A 77 -2.92 -10.87 15.53
CA HIS A 77 -4.04 -9.97 15.77
C HIS A 77 -3.66 -8.57 16.24
N GLY A 78 -2.39 -8.31 16.58
CA GLY A 78 -1.97 -7.00 17.05
C GLY A 78 -0.46 -6.90 17.25
N GLY A 79 0.08 -5.72 17.12
CA GLY A 79 1.49 -5.43 17.34
C GLY A 79 2.10 -4.69 16.15
N LEU A 80 3.00 -3.77 16.47
CA LEU A 80 3.85 -3.09 15.51
C LEU A 80 5.09 -3.95 15.32
N SER A 81 5.21 -4.63 14.17
CA SER A 81 6.49 -5.22 13.78
C SER A 81 7.40 -4.16 13.18
N LEU A 82 8.71 -4.35 13.28
CA LEU A 82 9.70 -3.45 12.71
C LEU A 82 9.45 -3.22 11.21
N GLY A 83 9.21 -4.28 10.44
CA GLY A 83 8.91 -4.18 9.02
C GLY A 83 7.65 -3.36 8.73
N ARG A 84 6.62 -3.45 9.59
CA ARG A 84 5.40 -2.66 9.47
C ARG A 84 5.66 -1.17 9.74
N VAL A 85 6.51 -0.86 10.70
CA VAL A 85 6.93 0.53 11.00
C VAL A 85 7.72 1.09 9.83
N ILE A 86 8.72 0.36 9.32
CA ILE A 86 9.55 0.79 8.19
C ILE A 86 8.68 1.07 6.96
N MET A 87 7.80 0.14 6.57
CA MET A 87 6.95 0.32 5.39
C MET A 87 5.93 1.45 5.56
N GLY A 88 5.34 1.59 6.75
CA GLY A 88 4.41 2.67 7.06
C GLY A 88 5.07 4.04 7.03
N THR A 89 6.24 4.18 7.65
CA THR A 89 7.03 5.43 7.65
C THR A 89 7.54 5.76 6.25
N SER A 90 7.98 4.73 5.50
CA SER A 90 8.40 4.92 4.10
C SER A 90 7.26 5.44 3.22
N ALA A 91 6.03 4.98 3.43
CA ALA A 91 4.87 5.49 2.71
C ALA A 91 4.54 6.96 3.08
N MET A 92 4.70 7.34 4.35
CA MET A 92 4.58 8.75 4.77
C MET A 92 5.67 9.62 4.13
N CYS A 93 6.92 9.17 4.15
CA CYS A 93 8.02 9.87 3.48
C CYS A 93 7.80 9.93 1.96
N ALA A 94 7.27 8.88 1.34
CA ALA A 94 6.92 8.87 -0.08
C ALA A 94 5.89 9.95 -0.42
N SER A 95 4.89 10.19 0.44
CA SER A 95 3.92 11.27 0.26
C SER A 95 4.62 12.65 0.23
N LEU A 96 5.58 12.89 1.13
CA LEU A 96 6.37 14.13 1.15
C LEU A 96 7.30 14.24 -0.06
N ILE A 97 7.94 13.14 -0.47
CA ILE A 97 8.79 13.08 -1.67
C ILE A 97 7.97 13.46 -2.90
N LEU A 98 6.76 12.91 -3.05
CA LEU A 98 5.88 13.21 -4.16
C LEU A 98 5.44 14.67 -4.19
N LEU A 99 5.01 15.23 -3.05
CA LEU A 99 4.63 16.63 -2.93
C LEU A 99 5.78 17.58 -3.25
N THR A 100 6.96 17.35 -2.66
CA THR A 100 8.15 18.15 -2.96
C THR A 100 8.58 17.99 -4.42
N GLY A 101 8.39 16.81 -5.01
CA GLY A 101 8.61 16.55 -6.43
C GLY A 101 7.77 17.45 -7.35
N VAL A 102 6.49 17.64 -7.03
CA VAL A 102 5.60 18.54 -7.77
C VAL A 102 6.08 19.99 -7.67
N VAL A 103 6.46 20.46 -6.48
CA VAL A 103 6.99 21.83 -6.30
C VAL A 103 8.26 22.04 -7.14
N VAL A 104 9.18 21.07 -7.13
CA VAL A 104 10.40 21.12 -7.95
C VAL A 104 10.08 21.05 -9.45
N TRP A 105 9.07 20.27 -9.82
CA TRP A 105 8.60 20.12 -11.19
C TRP A 105 7.91 21.38 -11.72
N TRP A 106 7.30 22.23 -10.88
CA TRP A 106 6.47 23.34 -11.32
C TRP A 106 7.17 24.24 -12.34
N PRO A 107 6.63 24.40 -13.58
CA PRO A 107 7.28 25.17 -14.64
C PRO A 107 7.05 26.66 -14.46
N LYS A 108 8.10 27.48 -14.75
CA LYS A 108 8.01 28.93 -14.72
C LYS A 108 7.42 29.55 -16.01
N SER A 109 7.31 28.77 -17.10
CA SER A 109 6.79 29.24 -18.40
C SER A 109 6.11 28.12 -19.18
N LYS A 110 5.24 28.48 -20.14
CA LYS A 110 4.58 27.53 -21.05
C LYS A 110 5.56 26.69 -21.88
N ALA A 111 6.67 27.30 -22.33
CA ALA A 111 7.74 26.59 -23.05
C ALA A 111 8.40 25.54 -22.16
N MET A 112 8.69 25.89 -20.89
CA MET A 112 9.25 24.95 -19.92
C MET A 112 8.26 23.83 -19.60
N LEU A 113 6.96 24.11 -19.50
CA LEU A 113 5.91 23.10 -19.32
C LEU A 113 5.96 22.06 -20.45
N LYS A 114 5.92 22.51 -21.70
CA LYS A 114 6.01 21.64 -22.88
C LYS A 114 7.25 20.74 -22.86
N ASN A 115 8.40 21.30 -22.49
CA ASN A 115 9.65 20.55 -22.41
C ASN A 115 9.68 19.53 -21.25
N ARG A 116 9.02 19.85 -20.11
CA ARG A 116 8.98 18.94 -18.95
C ARG A 116 7.97 17.80 -19.08
N LEU A 117 7.02 17.92 -20.02
CA LEU A 117 6.06 16.86 -20.34
C LEU A 117 6.58 15.90 -21.41
N LYS A 118 7.70 16.23 -22.08
CA LYS A 118 8.28 15.41 -23.13
C LYS A 118 9.51 14.63 -22.62
N VAL A 119 9.66 13.43 -23.14
CA VAL A 119 10.88 12.62 -22.96
C VAL A 119 11.70 12.73 -24.24
N THR A 120 12.94 13.22 -24.11
CA THR A 120 13.86 13.41 -25.24
C THR A 120 14.75 12.17 -25.37
N THR A 121 14.73 11.52 -26.53
CA THR A 121 15.51 10.30 -26.79
C THR A 121 16.84 10.55 -27.48
N ASN A 122 17.02 11.70 -28.15
CA ASN A 122 18.14 11.98 -29.06
C ASN A 122 19.31 12.72 -28.38
N GLN A 123 19.25 12.99 -27.05
CA GLN A 123 20.26 13.78 -26.32
C GLN A 123 21.07 12.95 -25.32
N GLY A 124 21.18 11.65 -25.60
CA GLY A 124 21.96 10.70 -24.79
C GLY A 124 21.23 10.21 -23.53
N PHE A 125 21.73 9.08 -23.00
CA PHE A 125 21.08 8.32 -21.91
C PHE A 125 20.83 9.13 -20.63
N ARG A 126 21.76 10.02 -20.26
CA ARG A 126 21.61 10.86 -19.07
C ARG A 126 20.39 11.79 -19.17
N ARG A 127 20.20 12.40 -20.35
CA ARG A 127 19.07 13.28 -20.61
C ARG A 127 17.77 12.48 -20.65
N PHE A 128 17.77 11.34 -21.29
CA PHE A 128 16.62 10.43 -21.34
C PHE A 128 16.15 10.03 -19.94
N VAL A 129 17.05 9.58 -19.05
CA VAL A 129 16.70 9.20 -17.67
C VAL A 129 16.15 10.39 -16.88
N TYR A 130 16.74 11.58 -17.06
CA TYR A 130 16.25 12.79 -16.39
C TYR A 130 14.83 13.18 -16.86
N ASP A 131 14.60 13.22 -18.17
CA ASP A 131 13.32 13.58 -18.74
C ASP A 131 12.24 12.54 -18.39
N THR A 132 12.58 11.26 -18.40
CA THR A 132 11.71 10.17 -17.97
C THR A 132 11.30 10.32 -16.51
N HIS A 133 12.24 10.59 -15.60
CA HIS A 133 11.94 10.84 -14.19
C HIS A 133 10.99 12.02 -14.00
N VAL A 134 11.27 13.13 -14.68
CA VAL A 134 10.52 14.39 -14.54
C VAL A 134 9.14 14.31 -15.17
N SER A 135 9.05 13.73 -16.38
CA SER A 135 7.82 13.63 -17.15
C SER A 135 6.90 12.54 -16.61
N LEU A 136 7.39 11.29 -16.48
CA LEU A 136 6.57 10.18 -15.97
C LEU A 136 6.18 10.41 -14.50
N GLY A 137 7.06 11.03 -13.71
CA GLY A 137 6.77 11.37 -12.32
C GLY A 137 5.50 12.18 -12.16
N ILE A 138 5.27 13.20 -12.99
CA ILE A 138 4.07 14.02 -12.90
C ILE A 138 2.82 13.31 -13.43
N TYR A 139 2.94 12.49 -14.49
CA TYR A 139 1.80 11.75 -15.04
C TYR A 139 1.24 10.72 -14.05
N VAL A 140 2.10 10.06 -13.27
CA VAL A 140 1.66 9.06 -12.29
C VAL A 140 1.50 9.61 -10.89
N PHE A 141 1.80 10.90 -10.66
CA PHE A 141 1.81 11.54 -9.36
C PHE A 141 0.55 11.27 -8.54
N ILE A 142 -0.63 11.50 -9.13
CA ILE A 142 -1.89 11.42 -8.38
C ILE A 142 -2.16 10.00 -7.86
N PHE A 143 -1.88 8.98 -8.68
CA PHE A 143 -2.07 7.58 -8.29
C PHE A 143 -1.07 7.15 -7.23
N LEU A 144 0.22 7.50 -7.40
CA LEU A 144 1.25 7.21 -6.41
C LEU A 144 1.00 7.94 -5.10
N PHE A 145 0.53 9.20 -5.17
CA PHE A 145 0.20 9.97 -3.98
C PHE A 145 -0.97 9.35 -3.20
N LEU A 146 -2.03 8.92 -3.89
CA LEU A 146 -3.14 8.21 -3.26
C LEU A 146 -2.68 6.89 -2.61
N MET A 147 -1.83 6.12 -3.28
CA MET A 147 -1.25 4.89 -2.70
C MET A 147 -0.38 5.20 -1.47
N ALA A 148 0.49 6.21 -1.56
CA ALA A 148 1.37 6.61 -0.47
C ALA A 148 0.59 7.16 0.73
N LEU A 149 -0.44 7.97 0.49
CA LEU A 149 -1.29 8.55 1.52
C LEU A 149 -2.16 7.50 2.23
N THR A 150 -2.61 6.48 1.51
CA THR A 150 -3.46 5.41 2.08
C THR A 150 -2.66 4.27 2.69
N GLY A 151 -1.38 4.09 2.32
CA GLY A 151 -0.51 3.04 2.85
C GLY A 151 -0.40 3.01 4.38
N PRO A 152 -0.10 4.15 5.06
CA PRO A 152 0.05 4.22 6.51
C PRO A 152 -1.23 3.89 7.28
N VAL A 153 -2.41 3.98 6.66
CA VAL A 153 -3.71 3.57 7.26
C VAL A 153 -3.68 2.10 7.68
N PHE A 154 -2.94 1.26 6.94
CA PHE A 154 -2.80 -0.17 7.23
C PHE A 154 -1.69 -0.47 8.25
N SER A 155 -0.79 0.49 8.49
CA SER A 155 0.34 0.33 9.41
C SER A 155 0.04 0.91 10.79
N PHE A 156 -0.51 2.13 10.85
CA PHE A 156 -0.66 2.88 12.09
C PHE A 156 -2.13 3.11 12.47
N GLY A 157 -2.51 2.71 13.69
CA GLY A 157 -3.88 2.90 14.20
C GLY A 157 -4.27 4.36 14.34
N TRP A 158 -3.36 5.20 14.85
CA TRP A 158 -3.57 6.65 14.99
C TRP A 158 -3.77 7.35 13.65
N TYR A 159 -2.97 6.98 12.63
CA TYR A 159 -3.10 7.53 11.29
C TYR A 159 -4.45 7.15 10.65
N ARG A 160 -4.87 5.89 10.81
CA ARG A 160 -6.18 5.42 10.37
C ARG A 160 -7.31 6.19 11.04
N GLN A 161 -7.21 6.49 12.35
CA GLN A 161 -8.21 7.28 13.06
C GLN A 161 -8.29 8.72 12.52
N GLY A 162 -7.14 9.37 12.30
CA GLY A 162 -7.06 10.70 11.71
C GLY A 162 -7.68 10.75 10.32
N MET A 163 -7.28 9.83 9.44
CA MET A 163 -7.82 9.73 8.08
C MET A 163 -9.34 9.43 8.08
N SER A 164 -9.81 8.56 8.97
CA SER A 164 -11.24 8.28 9.07
C SER A 164 -12.06 9.49 9.51
N LYS A 165 -11.53 10.30 10.43
CA LYS A 165 -12.16 11.58 10.83
C LYS A 165 -12.20 12.56 9.66
N LEU A 166 -11.11 12.70 8.91
CA LEU A 166 -11.01 13.60 7.77
C LEU A 166 -12.02 13.22 6.66
N PHE A 167 -12.23 11.93 6.42
CA PHE A 167 -13.20 11.43 5.43
C PHE A 167 -14.61 11.19 6.01
N GLY A 168 -14.91 11.69 7.21
CA GLY A 168 -16.23 11.57 7.84
C GLY A 168 -16.65 10.12 8.13
N GLN A 169 -15.72 9.19 8.24
CA GLN A 169 -15.99 7.79 8.53
C GLN A 169 -16.00 7.57 10.06
N LYS A 170 -17.17 7.21 10.63
CA LYS A 170 -17.23 6.78 12.03
C LYS A 170 -16.53 5.43 12.17
N ILE A 171 -15.49 5.39 13.00
CA ILE A 171 -14.84 4.14 13.42
C ILE A 171 -15.69 3.56 14.53
N GLU A 172 -16.42 2.48 14.27
CA GLU A 172 -16.96 1.68 15.36
C GLU A 172 -15.77 1.06 16.10
N LYS A 173 -15.55 1.48 17.35
CA LYS A 173 -14.71 0.73 18.27
C LYS A 173 -15.34 -0.66 18.36
N LYS A 174 -14.66 -1.70 17.89
CA LYS A 174 -14.95 -3.05 18.39
C LYS A 174 -14.62 -2.99 19.87
N GLU A 175 -15.64 -2.84 20.67
CA GLU A 175 -15.54 -3.18 22.08
C GLU A 175 -15.13 -4.65 22.11
N VAL A 176 -13.94 -4.89 22.60
CA VAL A 176 -13.55 -6.22 23.05
C VAL A 176 -14.51 -6.49 24.20
N LYS A 177 -15.56 -7.27 23.96
CA LYS A 177 -16.29 -7.93 25.03
C LYS A 177 -15.24 -8.75 25.79
N LYS A 178 -14.70 -8.19 26.85
CA LYS A 178 -14.19 -8.96 27.97
C LYS A 178 -15.44 -9.66 28.51
N GLU A 179 -15.63 -10.90 28.14
CA GLU A 179 -16.45 -11.80 28.92
C GLU A 179 -15.81 -11.84 30.31
N ALA A 180 -16.41 -11.11 31.22
CA ALA A 180 -16.18 -11.28 32.62
C ALA A 180 -16.60 -12.73 32.93
N LYS A 181 -15.63 -13.61 33.11
CA LYS A 181 -15.83 -14.81 33.90
C LYS A 181 -16.17 -14.32 35.29
N SER A 182 -17.46 -14.32 35.57
CA SER A 182 -17.95 -14.29 36.95
C SER A 182 -17.47 -15.56 37.62
N ASP A 183 -16.64 -15.38 38.59
CA ASP A 183 -16.27 -16.32 39.61
C ASP A 183 -17.52 -16.67 40.41
N ASP A 184 -18.02 -17.88 40.26
CA ASP A 184 -18.94 -18.49 41.24
C ASP A 184 -18.29 -19.75 41.77
N THR A 185 -17.50 -19.50 42.82
CA THR A 185 -17.10 -20.49 43.79
C THR A 185 -18.30 -20.78 44.70
N LYS A 186 -18.85 -21.98 44.66
CA LYS A 186 -19.39 -22.77 45.80
C LYS A 186 -20.20 -23.97 45.27
N ASN A 187 -19.73 -25.16 45.35
CA ASN A 187 -20.05 -26.13 46.39
C ASN A 187 -19.41 -27.49 46.11
N VAL A 188 -18.73 -27.90 47.12
CA VAL A 188 -18.25 -29.23 47.40
C VAL A 188 -19.40 -30.22 47.49
N SER A 189 -19.30 -31.38 46.82
CA SER A 189 -19.68 -32.68 47.43
C SER A 189 -19.15 -33.84 46.59
N THR A 190 -18.36 -34.65 47.28
CA THR A 190 -17.90 -36.00 47.03
C THR A 190 -18.95 -36.97 46.52
N LYS A 191 -18.58 -37.85 45.59
CA LYS A 191 -18.59 -39.34 45.74
C LYS A 191 -18.23 -40.01 44.40
N ASP A 192 -17.25 -40.74 44.56
CA ASP A 192 -16.78 -42.08 44.15
C ASP A 192 -17.58 -42.86 43.09
N ASP A 193 -16.71 -43.52 42.29
CA ASP A 193 -16.81 -44.87 41.74
C ASP A 193 -17.55 -45.15 40.40
N ALA A 194 -16.75 -45.86 39.65
CA ALA A 194 -17.01 -47.04 38.84
C ALA A 194 -16.92 -46.91 37.30
N PHE A 195 -15.84 -47.42 36.88
CA PHE A 195 -15.55 -48.32 35.72
C PHE A 195 -16.77 -48.84 34.95
N ALA A 196 -16.62 -48.86 33.62
CA ALA A 196 -16.72 -50.03 32.76
C ALA A 196 -17.51 -49.88 31.45
N HIS A 197 -16.81 -50.19 30.39
CA HIS A 197 -17.23 -50.93 29.18
C HIS A 197 -18.16 -50.33 28.12
N ALA A 198 -17.52 -50.12 26.97
CA ALA A 198 -17.82 -50.77 25.66
C ALA A 198 -19.16 -50.45 24.99
N ASN A 199 -19.25 -49.96 23.80
CA ASN A 199 -19.17 -50.67 22.53
C ASN A 199 -19.47 -49.67 21.37
N PRO A 200 -18.83 -49.80 20.18
CA PRO A 200 -19.09 -48.96 19.03
C PRO A 200 -20.12 -49.64 18.16
N GLU A 201 -21.24 -49.04 17.90
CA GLU A 201 -22.02 -49.25 16.68
C GLU A 201 -23.23 -48.32 16.62
N GLN A 202 -23.50 -47.85 15.39
CA GLN A 202 -24.70 -47.17 14.93
C GLN A 202 -24.73 -45.63 15.01
N VAL A 203 -23.97 -45.01 14.12
CA VAL A 203 -24.38 -43.71 13.54
C VAL A 203 -24.97 -43.97 12.17
N LYS A 204 -26.29 -44.02 12.13
CA LYS A 204 -27.08 -43.94 10.89
C LYS A 204 -26.96 -42.52 10.33
N VAL A 205 -26.20 -42.36 9.26
CA VAL A 205 -26.18 -41.15 8.47
C VAL A 205 -27.48 -41.04 7.70
N HIS A 206 -28.24 -39.98 7.94
CA HIS A 206 -29.44 -39.65 7.16
C HIS A 206 -29.03 -38.62 6.08
N PRO A 207 -29.10 -38.98 4.78
CA PRO A 207 -28.72 -38.08 3.68
C PRO A 207 -29.93 -37.34 3.14
N GLN A 208 -30.29 -36.22 3.74
CA GLN A 208 -31.25 -35.27 3.16
C GLN A 208 -31.14 -33.92 3.89
N THR A 209 -30.19 -33.06 3.51
CA THR A 209 -30.23 -31.60 3.67
C THR A 209 -29.10 -30.88 2.93
N LEU A 210 -28.73 -31.32 1.73
CA LEU A 210 -27.68 -30.65 0.92
C LEU A 210 -28.15 -30.16 -0.46
N GLU A 211 -29.43 -29.88 -0.66
CA GLU A 211 -29.91 -29.41 -1.97
C GLU A 211 -30.68 -28.08 -2.00
N ASN A 212 -30.66 -27.24 -0.99
CA ASN A 212 -31.41 -25.97 -1.02
C ASN A 212 -30.61 -24.68 -0.73
N GLU A 213 -29.32 -24.60 -1.09
CA GLU A 213 -28.59 -23.32 -1.00
C GLU A 213 -27.84 -22.86 -2.29
N LYS A 214 -28.23 -23.39 -3.46
CA LYS A 214 -27.64 -22.97 -4.75
C LYS A 214 -28.56 -22.20 -5.69
N GLN A 215 -29.61 -21.57 -5.23
CA GLN A 215 -30.39 -20.64 -6.07
C GLN A 215 -30.78 -19.40 -5.29
N GLY A 216 -30.15 -18.25 -5.62
CA GLY A 216 -30.64 -16.95 -5.21
C GLY A 216 -29.60 -16.00 -4.65
N LYS A 217 -28.72 -15.48 -5.50
CA LYS A 217 -28.13 -14.12 -5.34
C LYS A 217 -27.37 -13.69 -6.59
N LYS A 218 -28.07 -13.62 -7.71
CA LYS A 218 -27.78 -12.68 -8.78
C LYS A 218 -28.95 -11.69 -8.73
N HIS A 219 -28.75 -10.51 -8.18
CA HIS A 219 -29.26 -9.22 -8.64
C HIS A 219 -29.01 -8.13 -7.58
N ASP A 220 -28.67 -6.93 -8.08
CA ASP A 220 -28.65 -5.63 -7.38
C ASP A 220 -27.41 -5.26 -6.55
N GLU A 221 -26.29 -5.00 -7.22
CA GLU A 221 -25.23 -4.08 -6.74
C GLU A 221 -25.32 -2.71 -7.43
N LYS A 222 -26.47 -2.09 -7.45
CA LYS A 222 -26.57 -0.63 -7.67
C LYS A 222 -26.92 0.03 -6.34
N GLY A 223 -25.97 0.78 -5.74
CA GLY A 223 -26.27 1.76 -4.69
C GLY A 223 -25.86 1.45 -3.25
N LYS A 224 -25.11 0.42 -2.93
CA LYS A 224 -24.61 0.21 -1.56
C LYS A 224 -23.36 1.04 -1.31
N LYS A 225 -23.46 2.11 -0.47
CA LYS A 225 -22.31 2.84 0.08
C LYS A 225 -21.28 1.83 0.59
N PRO A 226 -19.98 1.97 0.24
CA PRO A 226 -18.96 0.98 0.60
C PRO A 226 -18.90 0.80 2.11
N LYS A 227 -19.01 -0.44 2.59
CA LYS A 227 -18.86 -0.78 4.01
C LYS A 227 -17.56 -0.20 4.55
N LYS A 228 -17.64 0.48 5.69
CA LYS A 228 -16.56 1.19 6.41
C LYS A 228 -15.28 0.35 6.47
N GLY A 229 -14.17 0.89 6.02
CA GLY A 229 -12.87 0.20 5.88
C GLY A 229 -12.56 -0.32 4.46
N LYS A 230 -13.55 -0.45 3.58
CA LYS A 230 -13.32 -0.83 2.18
C LYS A 230 -12.80 0.34 1.33
N LEU A 231 -13.11 1.61 1.72
CA LEU A 231 -12.72 2.80 0.96
C LEU A 231 -11.19 2.94 0.85
N PHE A 232 -10.47 2.91 1.97
CA PHE A 232 -9.01 3.03 1.96
C PHE A 232 -8.34 1.90 1.19
N LYS A 233 -8.90 0.67 1.29
CA LYS A 233 -8.43 -0.45 0.50
C LYS A 233 -8.68 -0.19 -0.99
N ALA A 234 -9.88 0.24 -1.36
CA ALA A 234 -10.24 0.52 -2.76
C ALA A 234 -9.37 1.64 -3.36
N LEU A 235 -9.13 2.73 -2.61
CA LEU A 235 -8.24 3.82 -3.01
C LEU A 235 -6.77 3.37 -3.12
N HIS A 236 -6.31 2.48 -2.23
CA HIS A 236 -4.94 1.98 -2.25
C HIS A 236 -4.68 1.00 -3.39
N THR A 237 -5.65 0.14 -3.70
CA THR A 237 -5.51 -0.92 -4.71
C THR A 237 -6.09 -0.56 -6.07
N GLY A 238 -6.72 0.60 -6.21
CA GLY A 238 -7.37 1.01 -7.46
C GLY A 238 -8.63 0.23 -7.82
N THR A 239 -9.26 -0.46 -6.84
CA THR A 239 -10.46 -1.29 -7.12
C THR A 239 -11.78 -0.50 -7.15
N TRP A 240 -11.72 0.84 -7.01
CA TRP A 240 -12.91 1.71 -6.98
C TRP A 240 -13.55 1.92 -8.37
N GLY A 241 -12.80 1.84 -9.45
CA GLY A 241 -13.26 2.03 -10.84
C GLY A 241 -13.15 0.76 -11.70
N GLY A 242 -13.19 -0.43 -11.10
CA GLY A 242 -13.12 -1.71 -11.82
C GLY A 242 -11.75 -1.98 -12.45
N MET A 243 -11.75 -2.69 -13.58
CA MET A 243 -10.52 -3.11 -14.27
C MET A 243 -9.72 -1.92 -14.80
N PHE A 244 -10.40 -0.88 -15.30
CA PHE A 244 -9.73 0.32 -15.84
C PHE A 244 -8.86 1.01 -14.78
N SER A 245 -9.39 1.25 -13.59
CA SER A 245 -8.61 1.87 -12.51
C SER A 245 -7.50 0.95 -12.00
N LYS A 246 -7.70 -0.37 -11.96
CA LYS A 246 -6.63 -1.33 -11.63
C LYS A 246 -5.46 -1.23 -12.61
N ILE A 247 -5.72 -1.13 -13.92
CA ILE A 247 -4.69 -0.96 -14.95
C ILE A 247 -3.91 0.34 -14.75
N LEU A 248 -4.60 1.47 -14.49
CA LEU A 248 -3.95 2.75 -14.23
C LEU A 248 -3.06 2.70 -12.97
N TYR A 249 -3.55 2.06 -11.90
CA TYR A 249 -2.76 1.86 -10.68
C TYR A 249 -1.56 0.94 -10.90
N ALA A 250 -1.73 -0.11 -11.69
CA ALA A 250 -0.64 -1.02 -12.05
C ALA A 250 0.46 -0.30 -12.87
N LEU A 251 0.07 0.50 -13.87
CA LEU A 251 1.00 1.33 -14.65
C LEU A 251 1.70 2.35 -13.75
N ALA A 252 0.96 3.01 -12.86
CA ALA A 252 1.53 3.95 -11.91
C ALA A 252 2.52 3.26 -10.95
N ALA A 253 2.19 2.07 -10.45
CA ALA A 253 3.09 1.29 -9.60
C ALA A 253 4.34 0.84 -10.35
N LEU A 254 4.21 0.39 -11.60
CA LEU A 254 5.35 0.03 -12.44
C LEU A 254 6.31 1.22 -12.61
N ILE A 255 5.78 2.36 -13.07
CA ILE A 255 6.56 3.59 -13.24
C ILE A 255 7.13 4.05 -11.89
N GLY A 256 6.30 4.03 -10.83
CA GLY A 256 6.69 4.40 -9.47
C GLY A 256 7.85 3.58 -8.91
N GLY A 257 7.96 2.31 -9.28
CA GLY A 257 9.11 1.47 -8.94
C GLY A 257 10.42 1.90 -9.63
N PHE A 258 10.33 2.44 -10.85
CA PHE A 258 11.50 2.94 -11.59
C PHE A 258 11.91 4.36 -11.20
N LEU A 259 11.02 5.19 -10.62
CA LEU A 259 11.34 6.57 -10.25
C LEU A 259 12.50 6.67 -9.24
N PRO A 260 12.58 5.90 -8.15
CA PRO A 260 13.73 5.96 -7.26
C PRO A 260 15.02 5.52 -7.95
N ILE A 261 14.99 4.51 -8.81
CA ILE A 261 16.14 4.00 -9.55
C ILE A 261 16.72 5.12 -10.45
N SER A 262 15.84 5.79 -11.22
CA SER A 262 16.25 6.95 -12.04
C SER A 262 16.75 8.11 -11.17
N GLY A 263 16.15 8.35 -10.01
CA GLY A 263 16.58 9.34 -9.03
C GLY A 263 18.00 9.08 -8.50
N TYR A 264 18.30 7.83 -8.12
CA TYR A 264 19.66 7.41 -7.72
C TYR A 264 20.68 7.61 -8.82
N TYR A 265 20.35 7.24 -10.06
CA TYR A 265 21.22 7.46 -11.20
C TYR A 265 21.53 8.95 -11.44
N ILE A 266 20.51 9.81 -11.40
CA ILE A 266 20.65 11.26 -11.54
C ILE A 266 21.55 11.85 -10.43
N TRP A 267 21.31 11.44 -9.19
CA TRP A 267 22.09 11.86 -8.04
C TRP A 267 23.56 11.43 -8.15
N TRP A 268 23.81 10.16 -8.47
CA TRP A 268 25.16 9.61 -8.63
C TRP A 268 25.95 10.35 -9.72
N LYS A 269 25.37 10.52 -10.91
CA LYS A 269 26.03 11.24 -12.01
C LYS A 269 26.34 12.69 -11.66
N ARG A 270 25.44 13.37 -10.94
CA ARG A 270 25.67 14.76 -10.50
C ARG A 270 26.81 14.86 -9.49
N THR A 271 26.92 13.92 -8.57
CA THR A 271 27.95 13.89 -7.53
C THR A 271 29.32 13.55 -8.12
N SER A 272 29.39 12.57 -9.02
CA SER A 272 30.62 12.17 -9.70
C SER A 272 31.19 13.30 -10.58
N SER A 273 30.31 14.06 -11.26
CA SER A 273 30.75 15.21 -12.09
C SER A 273 31.34 16.36 -11.26
N LYS A 274 30.81 16.58 -10.02
CA LYS A 274 31.37 17.60 -9.12
C LYS A 274 32.77 17.21 -8.60
N LYS A 275 32.94 15.92 -8.25
CA LYS A 275 34.26 15.42 -7.79
C LYS A 275 35.35 15.54 -8.86
N LYS A 276 35.01 15.34 -10.15
CA LYS A 276 35.98 15.54 -11.27
C LYS A 276 36.37 16.99 -11.44
N LYS A 277 35.44 17.96 -11.29
CA LYS A 277 35.76 19.40 -11.40
C LYS A 277 36.53 19.96 -10.19
N ALA A 278 36.48 19.31 -9.04
CA ALA A 278 37.26 19.73 -7.86
C ALA A 278 38.69 19.17 -7.83
N LYS A 279 39.04 18.25 -8.75
CA LYS A 279 40.36 17.64 -8.88
C LYS A 279 41.20 18.23 -10.03
N VAL A 280 40.63 19.13 -10.81
CA VAL A 280 41.26 19.94 -11.86
C VAL A 280 41.35 21.39 -11.38
#